data_6fb4e4ddd1b7e23775c102d83eb65375
#
_entry.id   6fb4e4ddd1b7e23775c102d83eb65375
#
_cell.length_a   1.000
_cell.length_b   1.000
_cell.length_c   1.000
_cell.angle_alpha   90.00
_cell.angle_beta   90.00
_cell.angle_gamma   90.00
#
_symmetry.space_group_name_H-M   'P 1'
#
loop_
_entity.id
_entity.type
_entity.pdbx_description
1 polymer ?
#
loop_
_entity_poly.entity_id
_entity_poly.type
_entity_poly.pdbx_seq_one_letter_code
_entity_poly.pdbx_strand_id
1 'polypeptide(L)'
;SAEAGEGLDSIKGKFTYEQRFGARNQWEVVVPFGWSEQVVAPPDPATNWSSSLGDIVVAVKRAFYHNFRKGSILSGSAELIVPTGDERTGFGKGTFVFEPFLAFGQILPGEFILQTQVGMEIPFQKEKAVNEAFFRVALGRSINFKPWGRTWSPMVEILAAKELVSGEKILFDVVPQVQVTLSKRQHIRFNVGVRLPLNETSDRNFAVMAYLLWDWFDGMFFDGW
;
A
#
# COMPACT_ATOMS: atom_id res chain seq x y z
N SER A 1 -2.05 10.54 2.31
CA SER A 1 -3.51 10.46 2.40
C SER A 1 -4.09 11.79 2.00
N ALA A 2 -4.71 11.87 0.82
CA ALA A 2 -5.51 13.03 0.47
C ALA A 2 -6.73 13.00 1.37
N GLU A 3 -6.89 13.99 2.22
CA GLU A 3 -8.15 14.26 2.90
C GLU A 3 -9.19 14.54 1.80
N ALA A 4 -10.13 13.61 1.65
CA ALA A 4 -11.36 13.95 0.96
C ALA A 4 -12.09 14.92 1.88
N GLY A 5 -12.34 16.13 1.42
CA GLY A 5 -13.27 17.04 2.08
C GLY A 5 -14.59 16.33 2.31
N GLU A 6 -15.32 16.75 3.32
CA GLU A 6 -16.57 16.14 3.79
C GLU A 6 -17.46 15.64 2.64
N GLY A 7 -17.65 14.31 2.58
CA GLY A 7 -18.69 13.69 1.78
C GLY A 7 -18.37 13.38 0.31
N LEU A 8 -17.14 13.55 -0.16
CA LEU A 8 -16.77 13.22 -1.54
C LEU A 8 -16.22 11.81 -1.66
N ASP A 9 -16.76 11.05 -2.61
CA ASP A 9 -16.30 9.70 -2.91
C ASP A 9 -15.06 9.71 -3.82
N SER A 10 -14.15 8.76 -3.60
CA SER A 10 -12.99 8.57 -4.46
C SER A 10 -12.69 7.10 -4.71
N ILE A 11 -12.27 6.79 -5.94
CA ILE A 11 -11.77 5.49 -6.34
C ILE A 11 -10.29 5.66 -6.70
N LYS A 12 -9.41 4.98 -5.96
CA LYS A 12 -7.96 5.03 -6.20
C LYS A 12 -7.46 3.66 -6.61
N GLY A 13 -6.72 3.60 -7.71
CA GLY A 13 -6.05 2.42 -8.20
C GLY A 13 -4.57 2.65 -8.36
N LYS A 14 -3.79 1.59 -8.44
CA LYS A 14 -2.38 1.65 -8.79
C LYS A 14 -1.99 0.43 -9.60
N PHE A 15 -1.15 0.63 -10.59
CA PHE A 15 -0.41 -0.43 -11.25
C PHE A 15 1.01 -0.46 -10.68
N THR A 16 1.45 -1.65 -10.24
CA THR A 16 2.79 -1.83 -9.68
C THR A 16 3.53 -2.87 -10.51
N TYR A 17 4.75 -2.53 -10.93
CA TYR A 17 5.67 -3.46 -11.55
C TYR A 17 6.92 -3.57 -10.70
N GLU A 18 7.26 -4.81 -10.35
CA GLU A 18 8.44 -5.15 -9.55
C GLU A 18 9.32 -6.13 -10.30
N GLN A 19 10.63 -5.93 -10.25
CA GLN A 19 11.59 -6.87 -10.83
C GLN A 19 12.82 -7.01 -9.96
N ARG A 20 13.27 -8.25 -9.79
CA ARG A 20 14.53 -8.53 -9.11
C ARG A 20 15.73 -8.22 -9.98
N PHE A 21 16.79 -7.76 -9.34
CA PHE A 21 18.11 -7.66 -9.94
C PHE A 21 19.16 -8.12 -8.92
N GLY A 22 19.99 -9.08 -9.35
CA GLY A 22 20.89 -9.78 -8.44
C GLY A 22 20.13 -10.60 -7.37
N ALA A 23 20.86 -11.11 -6.38
CA ALA A 23 20.34 -12.10 -5.44
C ALA A 23 19.42 -11.50 -4.33
N ARG A 24 19.50 -10.19 -4.06
CA ARG A 24 18.88 -9.58 -2.87
C ARG A 24 18.22 -8.24 -3.15
N ASN A 25 18.18 -7.80 -4.38
CA ASN A 25 17.67 -6.48 -4.72
C ASN A 25 16.45 -6.61 -5.63
N GLN A 26 15.60 -5.61 -5.55
CA GLN A 26 14.39 -5.46 -6.35
C GLN A 26 14.20 -3.97 -6.64
N TRP A 27 13.79 -3.64 -7.84
CA TRP A 27 13.28 -2.32 -8.16
C TRP A 27 11.79 -2.38 -8.42
N GLU A 28 11.12 -1.26 -8.21
CA GLU A 28 9.68 -1.14 -8.33
C GLU A 28 9.31 0.17 -9.00
N VAL A 29 8.27 0.15 -9.82
CA VAL A 29 7.61 1.35 -10.34
C VAL A 29 6.12 1.23 -10.05
N VAL A 30 5.55 2.26 -9.43
CA VAL A 30 4.11 2.36 -9.17
C VAL A 30 3.54 3.53 -9.95
N VAL A 31 2.46 3.28 -10.67
CA VAL A 31 1.69 4.30 -11.40
C VAL A 31 0.31 4.37 -10.76
N PRO A 32 0.04 5.34 -9.88
CA PRO A 32 -1.28 5.55 -9.30
C PRO A 32 -2.20 6.24 -10.30
N PHE A 33 -3.49 5.94 -10.20
CA PHE A 33 -4.54 6.60 -10.97
C PHE A 33 -5.83 6.59 -10.16
N GLY A 34 -6.78 7.43 -10.53
CA GLY A 34 -8.05 7.40 -9.81
C GLY A 34 -9.09 8.35 -10.36
N TRP A 35 -10.22 8.29 -9.72
CA TRP A 35 -11.39 9.15 -9.93
C TRP A 35 -11.82 9.71 -8.60
N SER A 36 -12.14 10.99 -8.56
CA SER A 36 -12.70 11.66 -7.38
C SER A 36 -13.84 12.56 -7.78
N GLU A 37 -14.82 12.66 -6.89
CA GLU A 37 -15.84 13.68 -7.00
C GLU A 37 -15.22 15.07 -6.78
N GLN A 38 -15.65 16.03 -7.59
CA GLN A 38 -15.24 17.42 -7.46
C GLN A 38 -16.50 18.27 -7.25
N VAL A 39 -16.48 19.15 -6.29
CA VAL A 39 -17.56 20.13 -6.10
C VAL A 39 -17.47 21.19 -7.18
N VAL A 40 -18.52 21.32 -7.98
CA VAL A 40 -18.62 22.39 -8.97
C VAL A 40 -19.11 23.66 -8.27
N ALA A 41 -18.44 24.78 -8.54
CA ALA A 41 -18.81 26.08 -7.96
C ALA A 41 -20.26 26.49 -8.33
N PRO A 42 -20.97 27.23 -7.44
CA PRO A 42 -22.34 27.70 -7.69
C PRO A 42 -22.49 28.39 -9.06
N PRO A 43 -23.66 28.30 -9.74
CA PRO A 43 -25.00 28.18 -9.13
C PRO A 43 -25.55 26.75 -9.05
N ASP A 44 -24.90 25.76 -9.59
CA ASP A 44 -25.42 24.39 -9.62
C ASP A 44 -24.48 23.46 -8.82
N PRO A 45 -24.83 23.09 -7.57
CA PRO A 45 -24.01 22.20 -6.75
C PRO A 45 -24.11 20.74 -7.25
N ALA A 46 -23.63 20.50 -8.46
CA ALA A 46 -23.45 19.15 -8.98
C ALA A 46 -22.06 18.64 -8.64
N THR A 47 -21.94 17.38 -8.27
CA THR A 47 -20.65 16.71 -8.19
C THR A 47 -20.32 16.09 -9.55
N ASN A 48 -19.14 16.40 -10.07
CA ASN A 48 -18.61 15.78 -11.29
C ASN A 48 -17.42 14.89 -10.96
N TRP A 49 -17.39 13.69 -11.53
CA TRP A 49 -16.24 12.81 -11.41
C TRP A 49 -15.12 13.26 -12.35
N SER A 50 -13.93 13.45 -11.83
CA SER A 50 -12.73 13.68 -12.63
C SER A 50 -11.74 12.54 -12.44
N SER A 51 -11.02 12.18 -13.52
CA SER A 51 -9.97 11.18 -13.50
C SER A 51 -8.61 11.85 -13.54
N SER A 52 -7.63 11.30 -12.83
CA SER A 52 -6.25 11.78 -12.84
C SER A 52 -5.24 10.66 -12.63
N LEU A 53 -4.03 10.87 -13.13
CA LEU A 53 -2.87 10.10 -12.68
C LEU A 53 -2.37 10.70 -11.38
N GLY A 54 -1.84 9.84 -10.50
CA GLY A 54 -1.18 10.24 -9.28
C GLY A 54 0.33 10.42 -9.46
N ASP A 55 1.01 10.64 -8.34
CA ASP A 55 2.46 10.74 -8.31
C ASP A 55 3.10 9.38 -8.54
N ILE A 56 3.93 9.25 -9.56
CA ILE A 56 4.65 8.02 -9.88
C ILE A 56 5.69 7.75 -8.78
N VAL A 57 5.78 6.47 -8.34
CA VAL A 57 6.78 6.04 -7.37
C VAL A 57 7.83 5.18 -8.06
N VAL A 58 9.08 5.44 -7.76
CA VAL A 58 10.21 4.59 -8.14
C VAL A 58 10.92 4.14 -6.87
N ALA A 59 11.12 2.85 -6.73
CA ALA A 59 11.67 2.28 -5.51
C ALA A 59 12.79 1.28 -5.76
N VAL A 60 13.67 1.16 -4.77
CA VAL A 60 14.68 0.10 -4.68
C VAL A 60 14.57 -0.54 -3.30
N LYS A 61 14.48 -1.85 -3.28
CA LYS A 61 14.41 -2.68 -2.09
C LYS A 61 15.61 -3.64 -2.00
N ARG A 62 16.13 -3.84 -0.80
CA ARG A 62 17.23 -4.78 -0.55
C ARG A 62 16.96 -5.63 0.68
N ALA A 63 17.11 -6.96 0.54
CA ALA A 63 17.12 -7.88 1.66
C ALA A 63 18.50 -7.83 2.35
N PHE A 64 18.56 -7.31 3.57
CA PHE A 64 19.77 -7.23 4.38
C PHE A 64 20.06 -8.56 5.09
N TYR A 65 18.99 -9.18 5.61
CA TYR A 65 19.05 -10.44 6.31
C TYR A 65 17.93 -11.37 5.88
N HIS A 66 18.24 -12.65 5.77
CA HIS A 66 17.25 -13.71 5.60
C HIS A 66 17.74 -15.00 6.26
N ASN A 67 16.81 -15.73 6.84
CA ASN A 67 17.08 -17.04 7.41
C ASN A 67 15.93 -17.99 7.06
N PHE A 68 16.12 -18.82 6.06
CA PHE A 68 15.10 -19.75 5.58
C PHE A 68 14.69 -20.79 6.62
N ARG A 69 15.61 -21.23 7.50
CA ARG A 69 15.27 -22.20 8.55
C ARG A 69 14.36 -21.60 9.63
N LYS A 70 14.52 -20.33 9.93
CA LYS A 70 13.68 -19.59 10.88
C LYS A 70 12.51 -18.88 10.22
N GLY A 71 12.46 -18.86 8.88
CA GLY A 71 11.43 -18.14 8.13
C GLY A 71 11.46 -16.62 8.34
N SER A 72 12.66 -16.02 8.54
CA SER A 72 12.80 -14.60 8.85
C SER A 72 13.44 -13.85 7.68
N ILE A 73 12.97 -12.63 7.42
CA ILE A 73 13.55 -11.71 6.45
C ILE A 73 13.52 -10.28 6.99
N LEU A 74 14.59 -9.52 6.78
CA LEU A 74 14.67 -8.07 7.02
C LEU A 74 15.11 -7.40 5.74
N SER A 75 14.36 -6.42 5.29
CA SER A 75 14.68 -5.62 4.11
C SER A 75 14.53 -4.13 4.40
N GLY A 76 15.20 -3.31 3.60
CA GLY A 76 14.98 -1.88 3.53
C GLY A 76 14.60 -1.48 2.12
N SER A 77 13.78 -0.46 2.03
CA SER A 77 13.34 0.17 0.79
C SER A 77 13.64 1.66 0.82
N ALA A 78 13.90 2.22 -0.33
CA ALA A 78 13.98 3.64 -0.56
C ALA A 78 13.08 3.95 -1.77
N GLU A 79 12.02 4.72 -1.54
CA GLU A 79 11.06 5.12 -2.56
C GLU A 79 11.20 6.62 -2.84
N LEU A 80 11.11 7.00 -4.10
CA LEU A 80 11.03 8.37 -4.55
C LEU A 80 9.68 8.57 -5.24
N ILE A 81 8.84 9.38 -4.63
CA ILE A 81 7.55 9.80 -5.18
C ILE A 81 7.80 11.06 -6.02
N VAL A 82 7.51 10.97 -7.31
CA VAL A 82 7.74 12.01 -8.31
C VAL A 82 6.44 12.79 -8.52
N PRO A 83 6.42 14.13 -8.44
CA PRO A 83 5.21 14.94 -8.52
C PRO A 83 4.67 15.01 -9.96
N THR A 84 4.12 13.92 -10.44
CA THR A 84 3.52 13.79 -11.79
C THR A 84 2.00 13.90 -11.76
N GLY A 85 1.40 13.79 -10.58
CA GLY A 85 -0.04 13.88 -10.36
C GLY A 85 -0.55 15.32 -10.33
N ASP A 86 -1.85 15.50 -10.52
CA ASP A 86 -2.48 16.82 -10.44
C ASP A 86 -2.84 17.16 -8.97
N GLU A 87 -2.18 18.16 -8.40
CA GLU A 87 -2.44 18.66 -7.05
C GLU A 87 -3.90 19.13 -6.87
N ARG A 88 -4.50 19.70 -7.92
CA ARG A 88 -5.87 20.25 -7.87
C ARG A 88 -6.95 19.18 -7.69
N THR A 89 -6.67 17.97 -8.16
CA THR A 89 -7.58 16.83 -8.03
C THR A 89 -7.29 15.97 -6.80
N GLY A 90 -6.26 16.34 -6.00
CA GLY A 90 -5.83 15.59 -4.82
C GLY A 90 -5.08 14.28 -5.13
N PHE A 91 -4.62 14.08 -6.37
CA PHE A 91 -3.83 12.93 -6.79
C PHE A 91 -2.33 13.18 -6.80
N GLY A 92 -1.89 14.43 -6.64
CA GLY A 92 -0.49 14.81 -6.57
C GLY A 92 -0.14 15.57 -5.29
N LYS A 93 1.06 15.36 -4.74
CA LYS A 93 1.61 16.12 -3.60
C LYS A 93 2.31 17.42 -4.06
N GLY A 94 2.56 17.56 -5.36
CA GLY A 94 3.22 18.71 -5.97
C GLY A 94 4.68 18.89 -5.58
N THR A 95 5.28 17.95 -4.89
CA THR A 95 6.67 17.93 -4.49
C THR A 95 7.23 16.53 -4.51
N PHE A 96 8.52 16.39 -4.72
CA PHE A 96 9.19 15.11 -4.50
C PHE A 96 9.08 14.71 -3.03
N VAL A 97 8.81 13.43 -2.79
CA VAL A 97 8.82 12.84 -1.46
C VAL A 97 9.75 11.64 -1.44
N PHE A 98 10.65 11.62 -0.48
CA PHE A 98 11.51 10.47 -0.22
C PHE A 98 10.91 9.63 0.91
N GLU A 99 10.67 8.34 0.66
CA GLU A 99 10.07 7.42 1.63
C GLU A 99 11.02 6.24 1.90
N PRO A 100 11.93 6.35 2.88
CA PRO A 100 12.71 5.23 3.37
C PRO A 100 11.92 4.41 4.38
N PHE A 101 11.98 3.07 4.29
CA PHE A 101 11.41 2.20 5.31
C PHE A 101 12.15 0.88 5.49
N LEU A 102 11.97 0.27 6.66
CA LEU A 102 12.41 -1.09 6.96
C LEU A 102 11.17 -1.99 7.02
N ALA A 103 11.31 -3.21 6.50
CA ALA A 103 10.28 -4.23 6.58
C ALA A 103 10.88 -5.53 7.12
N PHE A 104 10.18 -6.12 8.09
CA PHE A 104 10.52 -7.41 8.68
C PHE A 104 9.37 -8.38 8.48
N GLY A 105 9.70 -9.62 8.06
CA GLY A 105 8.77 -10.72 7.90
C GLY A 105 9.23 -11.93 8.69
N GLN A 106 8.28 -12.61 9.34
CA GLN A 106 8.52 -13.81 10.13
C GLN A 106 7.42 -14.84 9.91
N ILE A 107 7.80 -16.06 9.55
CA ILE A 107 6.92 -17.22 9.60
C ILE A 107 6.93 -17.76 11.04
N LEU A 108 5.74 -17.86 11.62
CA LEU A 108 5.52 -18.36 12.98
C LEU A 108 4.97 -19.79 12.95
N PRO A 109 5.03 -20.56 14.06
CA PRO A 109 4.42 -21.87 14.15
C PRO A 109 2.92 -21.84 13.80
N GLY A 110 2.41 -22.91 13.18
CA GLY A 110 1.00 -23.01 12.78
C GLY A 110 0.65 -22.25 11.50
N GLU A 111 1.65 -21.97 10.65
CA GLU A 111 1.49 -21.28 9.38
C GLU A 111 1.05 -19.80 9.51
N PHE A 112 1.30 -19.18 10.67
CA PHE A 112 1.12 -17.77 10.86
C PHE A 112 2.26 -16.99 10.22
N ILE A 113 1.94 -15.81 9.71
CA ILE A 113 2.88 -14.89 9.07
C ILE A 113 2.74 -13.53 9.77
N LEU A 114 3.83 -13.05 10.35
CA LEU A 114 3.93 -11.70 10.89
C LEU A 114 4.72 -10.85 9.91
N GLN A 115 4.20 -9.67 9.60
CA GLN A 115 4.90 -8.66 8.82
C GLN A 115 4.86 -7.33 9.58
N THR A 116 5.97 -6.61 9.59
CA THR A 116 6.05 -5.27 10.18
C THR A 116 6.79 -4.34 9.24
N GLN A 117 6.40 -3.07 9.26
CA GLN A 117 7.03 -2.03 8.47
C GLN A 117 7.11 -0.75 9.29
N VAL A 118 8.22 -0.04 9.22
CA VAL A 118 8.42 1.26 9.84
C VAL A 118 9.16 2.17 8.87
N GLY A 119 8.69 3.38 8.68
CA GLY A 119 9.27 4.33 7.75
C GLY A 119 8.82 5.76 7.96
N MET A 120 9.25 6.61 7.05
CA MET A 120 8.93 8.03 7.06
C MET A 120 8.70 8.52 5.64
N GLU A 121 7.78 9.46 5.46
CA GLU A 121 7.68 10.29 4.27
C GLU A 121 8.39 11.62 4.52
N ILE A 122 9.29 12.01 3.63
CA ILE A 122 10.13 13.20 3.74
C ILE A 122 9.96 14.04 2.46
N PRO A 123 9.02 14.99 2.43
CA PRO A 123 8.84 15.87 1.29
C PRO A 123 10.01 16.86 1.16
N PHE A 124 10.38 17.19 -0.08
CA PHE A 124 11.46 18.14 -0.37
C PHE A 124 11.02 19.59 -0.17
N GLN A 125 9.74 19.88 -0.39
CA GLN A 125 9.14 21.19 -0.15
C GLN A 125 8.12 21.08 0.97
N LYS A 126 8.50 21.57 2.16
CA LYS A 126 7.68 21.43 3.39
C LYS A 126 6.46 22.36 3.41
N GLU A 127 6.42 23.33 2.49
CA GLU A 127 5.26 24.20 2.28
C GLU A 127 4.10 23.44 1.59
N LYS A 128 4.43 22.35 0.87
CA LYS A 128 3.45 21.55 0.12
C LYS A 128 3.02 20.29 0.85
N ALA A 129 3.92 19.68 1.62
CA ALA A 129 3.64 18.50 2.40
C ALA A 129 4.53 18.45 3.64
N VAL A 130 4.07 17.79 4.69
CA VAL A 130 4.79 17.64 5.95
C VAL A 130 5.44 16.26 6.07
N ASN A 131 6.45 16.12 6.95
CA ASN A 131 7.01 14.82 7.25
C ASN A 131 5.96 13.96 7.96
N GLU A 132 5.85 12.69 7.56
CA GLU A 132 4.99 11.71 8.21
C GLU A 132 5.83 10.50 8.63
N ALA A 133 5.64 10.00 9.85
CA ALA A 133 6.17 8.73 10.29
C ALA A 133 5.06 7.69 10.29
N PHE A 134 5.36 6.46 9.84
CA PHE A 134 4.39 5.38 9.82
C PHE A 134 4.92 4.08 10.39
N PHE A 135 4.02 3.29 10.94
CA PHE A 135 4.25 1.93 11.37
C PHE A 135 3.07 1.06 10.92
N ARG A 136 3.36 -0.13 10.40
CA ARG A 136 2.37 -1.10 9.95
C ARG A 136 2.73 -2.46 10.50
N VAL A 137 1.73 -3.20 10.97
CA VAL A 137 1.91 -4.59 11.40
C VAL A 137 0.76 -5.44 10.91
N ALA A 138 1.06 -6.57 10.28
CA ALA A 138 0.08 -7.52 9.79
C ALA A 138 0.35 -8.89 10.39
N LEU A 139 -0.72 -9.55 10.84
CA LEU A 139 -0.71 -10.94 11.26
C LEU A 139 -1.73 -11.70 10.41
N GLY A 140 -1.26 -12.72 9.72
CA GLY A 140 -2.08 -13.59 8.90
C GLY A 140 -1.80 -15.07 9.14
N ARG A 141 -2.62 -15.91 8.58
CA ARG A 141 -2.43 -17.37 8.59
C ARG A 141 -2.74 -17.94 7.22
N SER A 142 -1.85 -18.81 6.70
CA SER A 142 -2.09 -19.55 5.47
C SER A 142 -2.86 -20.82 5.74
N ILE A 143 -4.00 -21.01 5.09
CA ILE A 143 -4.89 -22.16 5.24
C ILE A 143 -5.10 -22.80 3.87
N ASN A 144 -4.77 -24.08 3.75
CA ASN A 144 -4.95 -24.85 2.53
C ASN A 144 -6.22 -25.69 2.63
N PHE A 145 -7.26 -25.33 1.87
CA PHE A 145 -8.49 -26.11 1.79
C PHE A 145 -8.41 -27.12 0.64
N LYS A 146 -8.31 -28.40 0.95
CA LYS A 146 -8.55 -29.50 0.00
C LYS A 146 -10.07 -29.68 -0.19
N PRO A 147 -10.55 -29.95 -1.40
CA PRO A 147 -9.88 -30.40 -2.64
C PRO A 147 -9.45 -29.28 -3.58
N TRP A 148 -9.74 -28.02 -3.29
CA TRP A 148 -9.56 -26.93 -4.27
C TRP A 148 -8.09 -26.50 -4.47
N GLY A 149 -7.16 -26.97 -3.60
CA GLY A 149 -5.73 -26.69 -3.71
C GLY A 149 -5.37 -25.20 -3.64
N ARG A 150 -6.30 -24.35 -3.24
CA ARG A 150 -6.10 -22.91 -3.06
C ARG A 150 -5.70 -22.61 -1.63
N THR A 151 -4.78 -21.69 -1.47
CA THR A 151 -4.40 -21.15 -0.17
C THR A 151 -5.25 -19.92 0.11
N TRP A 152 -5.88 -19.91 1.29
CA TRP A 152 -6.58 -18.77 1.85
C TRP A 152 -5.74 -18.20 2.97
N SER A 153 -5.57 -16.89 2.98
CA SER A 153 -4.77 -16.21 3.99
C SER A 153 -5.57 -15.06 4.59
N PRO A 154 -6.42 -15.34 5.60
CA PRO A 154 -7.01 -14.28 6.41
C PRO A 154 -5.91 -13.54 7.16
N MET A 155 -6.00 -12.21 7.21
CA MET A 155 -5.03 -11.31 7.83
C MET A 155 -5.73 -10.15 8.51
N VAL A 156 -5.10 -9.63 9.55
CA VAL A 156 -5.46 -8.35 10.15
C VAL A 156 -4.21 -7.48 10.15
N GLU A 157 -4.35 -6.27 9.66
CA GLU A 157 -3.28 -5.29 9.66
C GLU A 157 -3.68 -4.10 10.54
N ILE A 158 -2.73 -3.56 11.28
CA ILE A 158 -2.84 -2.31 12.03
C ILE A 158 -1.89 -1.32 11.37
N LEU A 159 -2.43 -0.16 11.04
CA LEU A 159 -1.70 0.96 10.48
C LEU A 159 -1.64 2.06 11.54
N ALA A 160 -0.47 2.67 11.69
CA ALA A 160 -0.28 3.86 12.49
C ALA A 160 0.49 4.88 11.67
N ALA A 161 0.01 6.11 11.62
CA ALA A 161 0.65 7.21 10.91
C ALA A 161 0.59 8.48 11.75
N LYS A 162 1.61 9.31 11.67
CA LYS A 162 1.66 10.58 12.36
C LYS A 162 2.40 11.62 11.52
N GLU A 163 1.73 12.71 11.23
CA GLU A 163 2.39 13.91 10.74
C GLU A 163 3.30 14.50 11.83
N LEU A 164 4.55 14.81 11.47
CA LEU A 164 5.54 15.30 12.42
C LEU A 164 5.43 16.83 12.61
N VAL A 165 4.21 17.26 12.91
CA VAL A 165 3.86 18.64 13.26
C VAL A 165 3.37 18.70 14.71
N SER A 166 3.58 19.86 15.35
CA SER A 166 3.17 20.05 16.73
C SER A 166 1.64 20.06 16.86
N GLY A 167 1.12 19.22 17.75
CA GLY A 167 -0.32 19.09 18.00
C GLY A 167 -1.00 17.95 17.23
N GLU A 168 -0.34 17.38 16.21
CA GLU A 168 -0.92 16.28 15.45
C GLU A 168 -0.94 14.98 16.24
N LYS A 169 -2.03 14.23 16.07
CA LYS A 169 -2.26 12.94 16.73
C LYS A 169 -1.75 11.78 15.87
N ILE A 170 -1.50 10.65 16.52
CA ILE A 170 -1.27 9.40 15.78
C ILE A 170 -2.63 8.90 15.29
N LEU A 171 -2.73 8.66 14.01
CA LEU A 171 -3.89 8.05 13.36
C LEU A 171 -3.72 6.54 13.34
N PHE A 172 -4.73 5.80 13.77
CA PHE A 172 -4.75 4.35 13.76
C PHE A 172 -5.87 3.84 12.87
N ASP A 173 -5.55 2.81 12.07
CA ASP A 173 -6.53 2.06 11.29
C ASP A 173 -6.35 0.56 11.55
N VAL A 174 -7.44 -0.19 11.38
CA VAL A 174 -7.41 -1.65 11.29
C VAL A 174 -7.91 -2.08 9.93
N VAL A 175 -7.24 -3.10 9.36
CA VAL A 175 -7.59 -3.64 8.04
C VAL A 175 -7.75 -5.15 8.14
N PRO A 176 -8.95 -5.65 8.48
CA PRO A 176 -9.30 -7.05 8.23
C PRO A 176 -9.31 -7.31 6.72
N GLN A 177 -8.61 -8.35 6.30
CA GLN A 177 -8.47 -8.69 4.89
C GLN A 177 -8.28 -10.18 4.67
N VAL A 178 -8.57 -10.65 3.47
CA VAL A 178 -8.37 -12.03 3.06
C VAL A 178 -7.71 -12.09 1.69
N GLN A 179 -6.67 -12.90 1.57
CA GLN A 179 -6.03 -13.21 0.31
C GLN A 179 -6.34 -14.65 -0.10
N VAL A 180 -6.57 -14.86 -1.39
CA VAL A 180 -6.78 -16.17 -1.98
C VAL A 180 -5.88 -16.37 -3.19
N THR A 181 -5.26 -17.55 -3.31
CA THR A 181 -4.53 -17.93 -4.51
C THR A 181 -5.50 -18.34 -5.60
N LEU A 182 -5.40 -17.73 -6.78
CA LEU A 182 -6.26 -18.01 -7.93
C LEU A 182 -5.68 -19.11 -8.83
N SER A 183 -4.35 -19.21 -8.92
CA SER A 183 -3.66 -20.20 -9.73
C SER A 183 -3.18 -21.41 -8.90
N LYS A 184 -3.08 -22.58 -9.53
CA LYS A 184 -2.57 -23.80 -8.89
C LYS A 184 -1.10 -23.67 -8.44
N ARG A 185 -0.30 -22.87 -9.12
CA ARG A 185 1.10 -22.60 -8.79
C ARG A 185 1.28 -21.44 -7.80
N GLN A 186 0.17 -20.87 -7.28
CA GLN A 186 0.13 -19.82 -6.27
C GLN A 186 0.78 -18.47 -6.68
N HIS A 187 1.03 -18.25 -7.98
CA HIS A 187 1.61 -17.01 -8.48
C HIS A 187 0.59 -15.92 -8.85
N ILE A 188 -0.72 -16.25 -8.85
CA ILE A 188 -1.78 -15.25 -8.96
C ILE A 188 -2.55 -15.24 -7.66
N ARG A 189 -2.62 -14.08 -7.00
CA ARG A 189 -3.27 -13.89 -5.71
C ARG A 189 -4.21 -12.70 -5.78
N PHE A 190 -5.39 -12.87 -5.23
CA PHE A 190 -6.35 -11.81 -5.06
C PHE A 190 -6.53 -11.52 -3.58
N ASN A 191 -6.54 -10.26 -3.21
CA ASN A 191 -6.78 -9.82 -1.85
C ASN A 191 -7.94 -8.82 -1.83
N VAL A 192 -8.74 -8.88 -0.77
CA VAL A 192 -9.77 -7.89 -0.46
C VAL A 192 -9.77 -7.61 1.04
N GLY A 193 -9.95 -6.36 1.40
CA GLY A 193 -9.99 -5.89 2.79
C GLY A 193 -10.80 -4.62 2.95
N VAL A 194 -11.04 -4.27 4.19
CA VAL A 194 -11.71 -3.02 4.57
C VAL A 194 -10.83 -2.27 5.56
N ARG A 195 -10.44 -1.06 5.23
CA ARG A 195 -9.73 -0.16 6.13
C ARG A 195 -10.76 0.59 6.99
N LEU A 196 -10.62 0.48 8.29
CA LEU A 196 -11.50 1.09 9.29
C LEU A 196 -10.68 1.99 10.21
N PRO A 197 -10.99 3.29 10.31
CA PRO A 197 -10.33 4.17 11.27
C PRO A 197 -10.70 3.77 12.70
N LEU A 198 -9.72 3.74 13.61
CA LEU A 198 -9.89 3.42 15.02
C LEU A 198 -10.01 4.66 15.91
N ASN A 199 -9.49 5.79 15.45
CA ASN A 199 -9.60 7.10 16.12
C ASN A 199 -9.84 8.21 15.11
N GLU A 200 -10.19 9.42 15.58
CA GLU A 200 -10.54 10.59 14.75
C GLU A 200 -11.58 10.20 13.67
N THR A 201 -12.61 9.45 14.09
CA THR A 201 -13.58 8.82 13.18
C THR A 201 -14.62 9.81 12.63
N SER A 202 -14.72 11.02 13.19
CA SER A 202 -15.60 12.07 12.67
C SER A 202 -15.23 12.53 11.26
N ASP A 203 -13.92 12.53 10.96
CA ASP A 203 -13.39 13.12 9.74
C ASP A 203 -12.75 12.06 8.81
N ARG A 204 -12.93 10.78 9.16
CA ARG A 204 -12.31 9.65 8.44
C ARG A 204 -13.32 8.56 8.09
N ASN A 205 -13.40 8.23 6.81
CA ASN A 205 -14.30 7.22 6.31
C ASN A 205 -13.59 5.84 6.18
N PHE A 206 -14.40 4.78 6.14
CA PHE A 206 -13.89 3.47 5.76
C PHE A 206 -13.51 3.43 4.28
N ALA A 207 -12.60 2.53 3.92
CA ALA A 207 -12.25 2.27 2.53
C ALA A 207 -12.25 0.78 2.24
N VAL A 208 -12.87 0.39 1.13
CA VAL A 208 -12.74 -0.97 0.60
C VAL A 208 -11.49 -1.04 -0.28
N MET A 209 -10.66 -2.03 -0.05
CA MET A 209 -9.41 -2.23 -0.79
C MET A 209 -9.40 -3.59 -1.45
N ALA A 210 -8.91 -3.65 -2.68
CA ALA A 210 -8.67 -4.91 -3.36
C ALA A 210 -7.41 -4.80 -4.21
N TYR A 211 -6.66 -5.90 -4.34
CA TYR A 211 -5.55 -5.97 -5.28
C TYR A 211 -5.42 -7.36 -5.90
N LEU A 212 -4.86 -7.40 -7.08
CA LEU A 212 -4.45 -8.60 -7.78
C LEU A 212 -2.92 -8.57 -7.90
N LEU A 213 -2.25 -9.56 -7.32
CA LEU A 213 -0.83 -9.79 -7.48
C LEU A 213 -0.62 -10.90 -8.51
N TRP A 214 0.27 -10.65 -9.45
CA TRP A 214 0.69 -11.60 -10.44
C TRP A 214 2.21 -11.70 -10.45
N ASP A 215 2.74 -12.83 -10.06
CA ASP A 215 4.17 -13.09 -9.88
C ASP A 215 4.69 -14.01 -11.01
N TRP A 216 5.71 -13.58 -11.74
CA TRP A 216 6.35 -14.36 -12.81
C TRP A 216 7.59 -15.12 -12.36
N PHE A 217 7.95 -15.09 -11.07
CA PHE A 217 9.09 -15.78 -10.49
C PHE A 217 10.41 -15.56 -11.26
N ASP A 218 10.69 -14.33 -11.66
CA ASP A 218 11.86 -13.91 -12.43
C ASP A 218 11.93 -14.49 -13.87
N GLY A 219 10.83 -15.09 -14.36
CA GLY A 219 10.70 -15.55 -15.73
C GLY A 219 10.20 -14.47 -16.69
N MET A 220 10.02 -14.86 -17.95
CA MET A 220 9.35 -14.03 -18.94
C MET A 220 7.84 -13.96 -18.64
N PHE A 221 7.14 -12.99 -19.20
CA PHE A 221 5.70 -12.75 -18.93
C PHE A 221 4.82 -13.99 -19.09
N PHE A 222 5.18 -14.90 -19.97
CA PHE A 222 4.44 -16.15 -20.22
C PHE A 222 5.09 -17.39 -19.60
N ASP A 223 6.22 -17.25 -18.92
CA ASP A 223 6.86 -18.36 -18.24
C ASP A 223 6.16 -18.65 -16.90
N GLY A 224 5.95 -19.92 -16.63
CA GLY A 224 5.43 -20.33 -15.30
C GLY A 224 3.93 -20.46 -15.16
N TRP A 225 3.18 -20.48 -16.26
CA TRP A 225 1.72 -20.71 -16.28
C TRP A 225 1.32 -22.18 -16.08
#